data_41a52acaea70d58d8248b806d7eeef80
#
_entry.id   41a52acaea70d58d8248b806d7eeef80
#
_cell.length_a   1.000
_cell.length_b   1.000
_cell.length_c   1.000
_cell.angle_alpha   90.00
_cell.angle_beta   90.00
_cell.angle_gamma   90.00
#
_symmetry.space_group_name_H-M   'P 1'
#
loop_
_entity.id
_entity.type
_entity.pdbx_description
1 polymer ?
#
loop_
_entity_poly.entity_id
_entity_poly.type
_entity_poly.pdbx_seq_one_letter_code
_entity_poly.pdbx_strand_id
1 'polypeptide(L)'
;MTMRKAKPSKIERLDFILAGAQKSGTTALHYFLSRHPKITMGDQQEIHFFDSDARFVSEADYEELHKHYQPLAPSTIAGDCTPSYIYHEPAAERIWRYNPKIKFLVLLRNPVDRAFAHWNMQRFRGREPLDFLDAVREEKTRIASAPPAEARRFAYVDRGFYGQQLARLFQFFPRDQVKVVKFEDFKKKQRQMLASIFSFLGLKPLRSVRSKDRNIVPYERAMNWEEKVFLYNRFAEDIAKVEKMLGWDCSDWKP
;
A
#
# COMPACT_ATOMS: atom_id res chain seq x y z
N MET A 1 20.19 41.57 -1.03
CA MET A 1 18.76 41.20 -0.94
C MET A 1 18.65 39.86 -0.20
N THR A 2 18.44 39.87 1.09
CA THR A 2 18.40 38.68 1.94
C THR A 2 17.06 37.99 1.71
N MET A 3 17.04 36.85 1.02
CA MET A 3 15.84 36.03 0.89
C MET A 3 15.36 35.65 2.31
N ARG A 4 14.23 36.18 2.77
CA ARG A 4 13.55 35.71 3.97
C ARG A 4 13.24 34.23 3.77
N LYS A 5 13.86 33.37 4.58
CA LYS A 5 13.47 31.95 4.64
C LYS A 5 12.01 31.89 5.06
N ALA A 6 11.16 31.34 4.22
CA ALA A 6 9.75 31.12 4.56
C ALA A 6 9.68 30.26 5.85
N LYS A 7 8.78 30.62 6.77
CA LYS A 7 8.58 29.89 8.03
C LYS A 7 7.91 28.54 7.73
N PRO A 8 8.20 27.50 8.54
CA PRO A 8 7.45 26.24 8.48
C PRO A 8 5.95 26.51 8.70
N SER A 9 5.10 25.81 7.94
CA SER A 9 3.64 25.92 8.03
C SER A 9 3.02 24.62 8.55
N LYS A 10 1.92 24.74 9.29
CA LYS A 10 1.11 23.58 9.64
C LYS A 10 0.64 22.88 8.37
N ILE A 11 0.53 21.55 8.40
CA ILE A 11 -0.04 20.78 7.29
C ILE A 11 -1.54 21.10 7.19
N GLU A 12 -2.00 21.36 5.98
CA GLU A 12 -3.42 21.54 5.69
C GLU A 12 -4.00 20.29 5.03
N ARG A 13 -3.21 19.63 4.18
CA ARG A 13 -3.59 18.42 3.44
C ARG A 13 -2.37 17.57 3.14
N LEU A 14 -2.59 16.25 3.03
CA LEU A 14 -1.60 15.34 2.45
C LEU A 14 -1.52 15.52 0.94
N ASP A 15 -0.33 15.41 0.38
CA ASP A 15 -0.06 15.51 -1.06
C ASP A 15 -0.11 14.14 -1.74
N PHE A 16 0.26 13.08 -1.00
CA PHE A 16 0.21 11.72 -1.55
C PHE A 16 -0.04 10.66 -0.47
N ILE A 17 -0.48 9.49 -0.91
CA ILE A 17 -0.68 8.29 -0.09
C ILE A 17 -0.02 7.09 -0.76
N LEU A 18 0.78 6.34 0.00
CA LEU A 18 1.21 4.99 -0.33
C LEU A 18 0.14 4.02 0.21
N ALA A 19 -0.86 3.71 -0.64
CA ALA A 19 -2.11 3.07 -0.24
C ALA A 19 -2.08 1.54 -0.20
N GLY A 20 -1.00 0.92 -0.68
CA GLY A 20 -0.94 -0.54 -0.75
C GLY A 20 0.07 -1.10 -1.74
N ALA A 21 -0.04 -2.42 -1.95
CA ALA A 21 -0.82 -3.38 -1.19
C ALA A 21 0.00 -3.95 -0.02
N GLN A 22 -0.67 -4.41 1.00
CA GLN A 22 0.01 -5.08 2.13
C GLN A 22 0.87 -6.26 1.63
N LYS A 23 2.09 -6.40 2.16
CA LYS A 23 3.09 -7.42 1.78
C LYS A 23 3.67 -7.28 0.36
N SER A 24 3.53 -6.09 -0.25
CA SER A 24 4.08 -5.76 -1.58
C SER A 24 5.29 -4.80 -1.52
N GLY A 25 5.98 -4.69 -0.37
CA GLY A 25 7.18 -3.86 -0.26
C GLY A 25 6.94 -2.40 0.13
N THR A 26 5.77 -2.05 0.64
CA THR A 26 5.43 -0.69 1.07
C THR A 26 6.35 -0.15 2.17
N THR A 27 6.81 -0.98 3.10
CA THR A 27 7.79 -0.58 4.13
C THR A 27 9.15 -0.19 3.52
N ALA A 28 9.60 -0.89 2.49
CA ALA A 28 10.83 -0.52 1.78
C ALA A 28 10.66 0.80 1.03
N LEU A 29 9.52 0.99 0.34
CA LEU A 29 9.27 2.26 -0.34
C LEU A 29 9.10 3.41 0.65
N HIS A 30 8.37 3.23 1.75
CA HIS A 30 8.26 4.21 2.84
C HIS A 30 9.63 4.67 3.34
N TYR A 31 10.57 3.74 3.52
CA TYR A 31 11.94 4.07 3.92
C TYR A 31 12.64 5.01 2.93
N PHE A 32 12.47 4.83 1.62
CA PHE A 32 13.05 5.71 0.63
C PHE A 32 12.34 7.06 0.56
N LEU A 33 11.02 7.07 0.68
CA LEU A 33 10.24 8.30 0.74
C LEU A 33 10.65 9.17 1.92
N SER A 34 10.76 8.57 3.13
CA SER A 34 11.14 9.29 4.35
C SER A 34 12.57 9.85 4.35
N ARG A 35 13.42 9.41 3.42
CA ARG A 35 14.78 9.94 3.25
C ARG A 35 14.90 11.07 2.22
N HIS A 36 13.83 11.35 1.51
CA HIS A 36 13.86 12.44 0.56
C HIS A 36 13.70 13.79 1.28
N PRO A 37 14.64 14.76 1.09
CA PRO A 37 14.66 16.01 1.86
C PRO A 37 13.45 16.93 1.62
N LYS A 38 12.62 16.61 0.64
CA LYS A 38 11.38 17.32 0.29
C LYS A 38 10.12 16.51 0.57
N ILE A 39 10.21 15.44 1.36
CA ILE A 39 9.07 14.62 1.79
C ILE A 39 9.04 14.58 3.31
N THR A 40 7.87 14.85 3.87
CA THR A 40 7.56 14.60 5.28
C THR A 40 6.56 13.45 5.34
N MET A 41 6.94 12.37 5.99
CA MET A 41 6.04 11.27 6.34
C MET A 41 5.51 11.47 7.76
N GLY A 42 4.36 10.88 8.07
CA GLY A 42 3.85 10.87 9.44
C GLY A 42 4.85 10.27 10.44
N ASP A 43 4.72 10.61 11.70
CA ASP A 43 5.56 10.14 12.82
C ASP A 43 5.45 8.64 13.07
N GLN A 44 4.39 8.01 12.57
CA GLN A 44 4.21 6.56 12.54
C GLN A 44 3.89 6.07 11.12
N GLN A 45 4.33 4.86 10.82
CA GLN A 45 3.88 4.13 9.64
C GLN A 45 2.51 3.50 9.95
N GLU A 46 1.60 3.53 8.97
CA GLU A 46 0.23 3.00 9.08
C GLU A 46 -0.61 3.76 10.13
N ILE A 47 -0.94 5.02 9.84
CA ILE A 47 -1.77 5.89 10.69
C ILE A 47 -3.21 5.34 10.83
N HIS A 48 -3.68 4.58 9.84
CA HIS A 48 -5.03 3.99 9.85
C HIS A 48 -6.16 5.01 10.07
N PHE A 49 -6.05 6.19 9.45
CA PHE A 49 -7.08 7.22 9.57
C PHE A 49 -8.29 6.90 8.68
N PHE A 50 -8.08 6.73 7.35
CA PHE A 50 -9.16 6.58 6.38
C PHE A 50 -9.80 5.18 6.36
N ASP A 51 -9.19 4.17 6.95
CA ASP A 51 -9.73 2.83 7.11
C ASP A 51 -10.27 2.52 8.51
N SER A 52 -10.48 3.55 9.33
CA SER A 52 -11.12 3.48 10.64
C SER A 52 -12.56 3.98 10.54
N ASP A 53 -13.53 3.06 10.49
CA ASP A 53 -14.95 3.42 10.32
C ASP A 53 -15.45 4.29 11.48
N ALA A 54 -14.93 4.08 12.68
CA ALA A 54 -15.30 4.88 13.86
C ALA A 54 -15.02 6.38 13.70
N ARG A 55 -14.03 6.77 12.87
CA ARG A 55 -13.71 8.18 12.60
C ARG A 55 -14.64 8.85 11.60
N PHE A 56 -15.52 8.08 10.96
CA PHE A 56 -16.41 8.53 9.89
C PHE A 56 -17.89 8.27 10.19
N VAL A 57 -18.23 8.04 11.44
CA VAL A 57 -19.62 7.97 11.90
C VAL A 57 -20.29 9.36 11.86
N SER A 58 -19.50 10.41 12.06
CA SER A 58 -19.86 11.80 11.91
C SER A 58 -18.87 12.49 10.95
N GLU A 59 -18.91 13.80 10.87
CA GLU A 59 -17.87 14.55 10.14
C GLU A 59 -16.48 14.27 10.75
N ALA A 60 -15.54 13.91 9.89
CA ALA A 60 -14.21 13.48 10.33
C ALA A 60 -13.36 14.67 10.79
N ASP A 61 -12.74 14.55 11.96
CA ASP A 61 -11.76 15.52 12.44
C ASP A 61 -10.37 15.24 11.83
N TYR A 62 -10.05 15.95 10.76
CA TYR A 62 -8.75 15.81 10.10
C TYR A 62 -7.57 16.37 10.90
N GLU A 63 -7.80 17.15 11.96
CA GLU A 63 -6.73 17.54 12.87
C GLU A 63 -6.10 16.33 13.57
N GLU A 64 -6.89 15.27 13.81
CA GLU A 64 -6.38 14.00 14.32
C GLU A 64 -5.37 13.33 13.35
N LEU A 65 -5.58 13.47 12.03
CA LEU A 65 -4.60 13.02 11.04
C LEU A 65 -3.37 13.94 11.03
N HIS A 66 -3.60 15.25 11.07
CA HIS A 66 -2.55 16.24 10.94
C HIS A 66 -1.59 16.29 12.15
N LYS A 67 -2.01 15.84 13.32
CA LYS A 67 -1.15 15.69 14.51
C LYS A 67 0.08 14.80 14.29
N HIS A 68 -0.01 13.88 13.35
CA HIS A 68 1.10 12.97 13.01
C HIS A 68 2.22 13.65 12.21
N TYR A 69 2.11 14.94 11.91
CA TYR A 69 3.06 15.64 11.05
C TYR A 69 3.66 16.85 11.74
N GLN A 70 4.98 16.98 11.64
CA GLN A 70 5.68 18.20 12.01
C GLN A 70 5.40 19.32 10.98
N PRO A 71 5.50 20.60 11.36
CA PRO A 71 5.35 21.71 10.42
C PRO A 71 6.24 21.55 9.20
N LEU A 72 5.67 21.75 8.00
CA LEU A 72 6.36 21.55 6.74
C LEU A 72 7.38 22.64 6.46
N ALA A 73 8.59 22.26 6.11
CA ALA A 73 9.54 23.18 5.52
C ALA A 73 9.07 23.64 4.12
N PRO A 74 9.46 24.83 3.65
CA PRO A 74 9.05 25.32 2.33
C PRO A 74 9.34 24.34 1.20
N SER A 75 8.37 24.17 0.30
CA SER A 75 8.45 23.28 -0.86
C SER A 75 8.67 21.81 -0.49
N THR A 76 8.21 21.36 0.66
CA THR A 76 8.09 19.94 1.02
C THR A 76 6.66 19.47 0.81
N ILE A 77 6.49 18.18 0.55
CA ILE A 77 5.20 17.52 0.44
C ILE A 77 5.02 16.53 1.57
N ALA A 78 3.77 16.34 1.99
CA ALA A 78 3.40 15.41 3.05
C ALA A 78 2.77 14.14 2.49
N GLY A 79 3.16 12.98 3.04
CA GLY A 79 2.61 11.69 2.63
C GLY A 79 2.29 10.75 3.78
N ASP A 80 1.27 9.91 3.58
CA ASP A 80 0.93 8.79 4.46
C ASP A 80 1.30 7.45 3.81
N CYS A 81 1.55 6.45 4.65
CA CYS A 81 1.79 5.08 4.22
C CYS A 81 0.93 4.12 5.03
N THR A 82 -0.26 3.83 4.53
CA THR A 82 -1.19 2.86 5.14
C THR A 82 -1.67 1.87 4.07
N PRO A 83 -1.05 0.69 3.95
CA PRO A 83 -1.27 -0.27 2.86
C PRO A 83 -2.66 -0.89 2.81
N SER A 84 -3.48 -0.70 3.83
CA SER A 84 -4.87 -1.17 3.87
C SER A 84 -5.85 -0.23 3.15
N TYR A 85 -5.47 0.98 2.81
CA TYR A 85 -6.40 1.93 2.19
C TYR A 85 -6.92 1.48 0.83
N ILE A 86 -6.08 0.84 0.00
CA ILE A 86 -6.56 0.33 -1.28
C ILE A 86 -7.56 -0.82 -1.12
N TYR A 87 -7.44 -1.59 -0.05
CA TYR A 87 -8.30 -2.73 0.27
C TYR A 87 -9.62 -2.29 0.92
N HIS A 88 -9.58 -1.34 1.86
CA HIS A 88 -10.75 -0.90 2.61
C HIS A 88 -11.69 -0.09 1.71
N GLU A 89 -12.90 -0.62 1.48
CA GLU A 89 -13.82 -0.07 0.47
C GLU A 89 -14.13 1.42 0.62
N PRO A 90 -14.48 1.95 1.80
CA PRO A 90 -14.79 3.37 1.93
C PRO A 90 -13.58 4.30 1.85
N ALA A 91 -12.34 3.78 1.95
CA ALA A 91 -11.17 4.64 2.05
C ALA A 91 -10.95 5.54 0.82
N ALA A 92 -11.20 5.03 -0.39
CA ALA A 92 -11.02 5.81 -1.61
C ALA A 92 -11.93 7.06 -1.64
N GLU A 93 -13.21 6.91 -1.28
CA GLU A 93 -14.15 8.01 -1.19
C GLU A 93 -13.79 9.00 -0.08
N ARG A 94 -13.43 8.50 1.11
CA ARG A 94 -13.01 9.33 2.25
C ARG A 94 -11.79 10.19 1.92
N ILE A 95 -10.82 9.61 1.22
CA ILE A 95 -9.62 10.31 0.77
C ILE A 95 -9.98 11.34 -0.30
N TRP A 96 -10.89 11.02 -1.21
CA TRP A 96 -11.35 11.96 -2.23
C TRP A 96 -12.06 13.19 -1.60
N ARG A 97 -12.91 12.97 -0.61
CA ARG A 97 -13.56 14.05 0.15
C ARG A 97 -12.55 14.92 0.90
N TYR A 98 -11.50 14.31 1.42
CA TYR A 98 -10.41 15.02 2.11
C TYR A 98 -9.56 15.85 1.14
N ASN A 99 -9.09 15.26 0.07
CA ASN A 99 -8.29 15.93 -0.95
C ASN A 99 -8.44 15.26 -2.33
N PRO A 100 -9.29 15.80 -3.24
CA PRO A 100 -9.50 15.22 -4.56
C PRO A 100 -8.28 15.34 -5.50
N LYS A 101 -7.24 16.08 -5.10
CA LYS A 101 -6.00 16.26 -5.87
C LYS A 101 -4.84 15.41 -5.35
N ILE A 102 -5.07 14.57 -4.35
CA ILE A 102 -4.04 13.73 -3.75
C ILE A 102 -3.50 12.70 -4.75
N LYS A 103 -2.21 12.41 -4.67
CA LYS A 103 -1.58 11.38 -5.51
C LYS A 103 -1.50 10.05 -4.79
N PHE A 104 -1.69 8.95 -5.52
CA PHE A 104 -1.57 7.61 -4.99
C PHE A 104 -0.31 6.91 -5.51
N LEU A 105 0.38 6.24 -4.59
CA LEU A 105 1.38 5.23 -4.88
C LEU A 105 0.83 3.87 -4.47
N VAL A 106 0.89 2.90 -5.36
CA VAL A 106 0.44 1.53 -5.12
C VAL A 106 1.51 0.57 -5.60
N LEU A 107 1.98 -0.31 -4.73
CA LEU A 107 2.84 -1.43 -5.12
C LEU A 107 1.99 -2.70 -5.16
N LEU A 108 2.03 -3.42 -6.27
CA LEU A 108 1.40 -4.73 -6.44
C LEU A 108 2.46 -5.80 -6.60
N ARG A 109 2.30 -6.90 -5.92
CA ARG A 109 3.14 -8.10 -5.97
C ARG A 109 2.32 -9.25 -6.52
N ASN A 110 2.98 -10.29 -7.06
CA ASN A 110 2.30 -11.55 -7.34
C ASN A 110 1.32 -11.87 -6.20
N PRO A 111 -0.01 -11.93 -6.45
CA PRO A 111 -1.00 -12.06 -5.39
C PRO A 111 -0.89 -13.39 -4.63
N VAL A 112 -0.38 -14.43 -5.26
CA VAL A 112 -0.08 -15.74 -4.65
C VAL A 112 1.01 -15.58 -3.58
N ASP A 113 2.14 -14.99 -3.97
CA ASP A 113 3.26 -14.73 -3.06
C ASP A 113 2.89 -13.75 -1.96
N ARG A 114 2.02 -12.78 -2.26
CA ARG A 114 1.53 -11.81 -1.27
C ARG A 114 0.68 -12.53 -0.22
N ALA A 115 -0.24 -13.40 -0.63
CA ALA A 115 -1.10 -14.16 0.27
C ALA A 115 -0.27 -15.05 1.21
N PHE A 116 0.70 -15.78 0.67
CA PHE A 116 1.60 -16.60 1.46
C PHE A 116 2.46 -15.77 2.43
N ALA A 117 2.99 -14.63 1.98
CA ALA A 117 3.74 -13.73 2.84
C ALA A 117 2.88 -13.10 3.95
N HIS A 118 1.57 -12.94 3.73
CA HIS A 118 0.65 -12.48 4.77
C HIS A 118 0.39 -13.58 5.81
N TRP A 119 0.08 -14.78 5.38
CA TRP A 119 -0.08 -15.95 6.26
C TRP A 119 1.19 -16.18 7.09
N ASN A 120 2.36 -16.24 6.47
CA ASN A 120 3.64 -16.40 7.16
C ASN A 120 3.89 -15.33 8.22
N MET A 121 3.51 -14.08 7.94
CA MET A 121 3.60 -12.99 8.93
C MET A 121 2.66 -13.24 10.13
N GLN A 122 1.46 -13.76 9.92
CA GLN A 122 0.53 -14.06 11.01
C GLN A 122 0.99 -15.29 11.81
N ARG A 123 1.56 -16.30 11.17
CA ARG A 123 2.24 -17.43 11.81
C ARG A 123 3.38 -16.96 12.72
N PHE A 124 4.28 -16.15 12.16
CA PHE A 124 5.42 -15.61 12.92
C PHE A 124 4.99 -14.79 14.14
N ARG A 125 3.83 -14.14 14.07
CA ARG A 125 3.24 -13.39 15.19
C ARG A 125 2.45 -14.26 16.17
N GLY A 126 2.39 -15.57 15.97
CA GLY A 126 1.61 -16.51 16.80
C GLY A 126 0.09 -16.31 16.70
N ARG A 127 -0.40 -15.72 15.59
CA ARG A 127 -1.82 -15.36 15.41
C ARG A 127 -2.55 -16.26 14.41
N GLU A 128 -1.84 -17.13 13.70
CA GLU A 128 -2.40 -18.08 12.74
C GLU A 128 -1.99 -19.49 13.11
N PRO A 129 -2.92 -20.32 13.65
CA PRO A 129 -2.63 -21.71 14.00
C PRO A 129 -2.72 -22.68 12.82
N LEU A 130 -3.48 -22.31 11.75
CA LEU A 130 -3.74 -23.20 10.63
C LEU A 130 -2.61 -23.18 9.60
N ASP A 131 -2.42 -24.32 8.92
CA ASP A 131 -1.60 -24.35 7.73
C ASP A 131 -2.19 -23.52 6.60
N PHE A 132 -1.36 -23.17 5.62
CA PHE A 132 -1.70 -22.14 4.65
C PHE A 132 -2.97 -22.44 3.85
N LEU A 133 -3.11 -23.67 3.29
CA LEU A 133 -4.31 -24.03 2.54
C LEU A 133 -5.58 -24.03 3.40
N ASP A 134 -5.48 -24.49 4.63
CA ASP A 134 -6.61 -24.53 5.55
C ASP A 134 -6.99 -23.11 5.98
N ALA A 135 -6.00 -22.27 6.27
CA ALA A 135 -6.22 -20.86 6.55
C ALA A 135 -6.93 -20.13 5.37
N VAL A 136 -6.57 -20.48 4.13
CA VAL A 136 -7.19 -19.95 2.90
C VAL A 136 -8.60 -20.49 2.68
N ARG A 137 -8.84 -21.77 2.98
CA ARG A 137 -10.19 -22.38 2.87
C ARG A 137 -11.16 -21.77 3.87
N GLU A 138 -10.69 -21.53 5.10
CA GLU A 138 -11.47 -20.96 6.20
C GLU A 138 -11.59 -19.42 6.12
N GLU A 139 -10.85 -18.77 5.24
CA GLU A 139 -10.76 -17.30 5.16
C GLU A 139 -12.12 -16.63 5.12
N LYS A 140 -13.01 -17.07 4.23
CA LYS A 140 -14.33 -16.45 4.03
C LYS A 140 -15.19 -16.52 5.30
N THR A 141 -15.22 -17.67 5.94
CA THR A 141 -15.94 -17.90 7.20
C THR A 141 -15.36 -17.03 8.32
N ARG A 142 -14.04 -17.00 8.43
CA ARG A 142 -13.33 -16.23 9.46
C ARG A 142 -13.52 -14.71 9.29
N ILE A 143 -13.49 -14.22 8.07
CA ILE A 143 -13.77 -12.80 7.77
C ILE A 143 -15.21 -12.44 8.14
N ALA A 144 -16.18 -13.30 7.81
CA ALA A 144 -17.59 -13.03 8.08
C ALA A 144 -17.95 -13.08 9.58
N SER A 145 -17.24 -13.89 10.37
CA SER A 145 -17.51 -14.07 11.81
C SER A 145 -16.68 -13.17 12.73
N ALA A 146 -15.59 -12.59 12.24
CA ALA A 146 -14.70 -11.77 13.06
C ALA A 146 -15.13 -10.29 13.08
N PRO A 147 -14.84 -9.56 14.19
CA PRO A 147 -14.95 -8.11 14.18
C PRO A 147 -14.11 -7.48 13.05
N PRO A 148 -14.54 -6.36 12.44
CA PRO A 148 -13.87 -5.78 11.26
C PRO A 148 -12.35 -5.56 11.41
N ALA A 149 -11.89 -5.20 12.59
CA ALA A 149 -10.45 -5.02 12.87
C ALA A 149 -9.68 -6.35 12.84
N GLU A 150 -10.32 -7.46 13.20
CA GLU A 150 -9.72 -8.80 13.21
C GLU A 150 -9.89 -9.50 11.86
N ALA A 151 -11.00 -9.33 11.19
CA ALA A 151 -11.29 -9.87 9.86
C ALA A 151 -10.14 -9.57 8.88
N ARG A 152 -9.59 -8.37 8.94
CA ARG A 152 -8.43 -7.96 8.12
C ARG A 152 -7.18 -8.82 8.30
N ARG A 153 -7.03 -9.52 9.44
CA ARG A 153 -5.89 -10.39 9.72
C ARG A 153 -5.92 -11.67 8.89
N PHE A 154 -7.13 -12.13 8.55
CA PHE A 154 -7.36 -13.40 7.86
C PHE A 154 -7.55 -13.24 6.35
N ALA A 155 -7.62 -12.02 5.83
CA ALA A 155 -7.83 -11.72 4.41
C ALA A 155 -6.58 -12.03 3.56
N TYR A 156 -6.22 -13.31 3.47
CA TYR A 156 -5.03 -13.76 2.72
C TYR A 156 -5.25 -13.70 1.22
N VAL A 157 -6.38 -14.18 0.73
CA VAL A 157 -6.74 -14.16 -0.69
C VAL A 157 -7.46 -12.86 -1.04
N ASP A 158 -8.42 -12.46 -0.23
CA ASP A 158 -9.31 -11.33 -0.51
C ASP A 158 -8.54 -10.03 -0.82
N ARG A 159 -7.48 -9.74 -0.08
CA ARG A 159 -6.58 -8.61 -0.36
C ARG A 159 -5.77 -8.73 -1.65
N GLY A 160 -5.80 -9.87 -2.32
CA GLY A 160 -5.08 -10.12 -3.57
C GLY A 160 -5.89 -9.79 -4.83
N PHE A 161 -7.19 -9.51 -4.72
CA PHE A 161 -8.05 -9.11 -5.84
C PHE A 161 -7.82 -7.63 -6.20
N TYR A 162 -6.70 -7.35 -6.82
CA TYR A 162 -6.25 -5.99 -7.13
C TYR A 162 -7.08 -5.28 -8.19
N GLY A 163 -7.63 -6.05 -9.15
CA GLY A 163 -8.46 -5.49 -10.21
C GLY A 163 -9.68 -4.78 -9.65
N GLN A 164 -10.34 -5.37 -8.65
CA GLN A 164 -11.49 -4.74 -7.97
C GLN A 164 -11.06 -3.50 -7.16
N GLN A 165 -9.93 -3.58 -6.46
CA GLN A 165 -9.40 -2.49 -5.64
C GLN A 165 -8.99 -1.30 -6.51
N LEU A 166 -8.31 -1.54 -7.63
CA LEU A 166 -7.94 -0.51 -8.60
C LEU A 166 -9.17 0.09 -9.29
N ALA A 167 -10.15 -0.74 -9.69
CA ALA A 167 -11.38 -0.24 -10.30
C ALA A 167 -12.10 0.75 -9.37
N ARG A 168 -12.20 0.42 -8.09
CA ARG A 168 -12.77 1.30 -7.07
C ARG A 168 -11.98 2.59 -6.89
N LEU A 169 -10.64 2.52 -6.85
CA LEU A 169 -9.80 3.70 -6.76
C LEU A 169 -9.98 4.63 -7.96
N PHE A 170 -10.06 4.07 -9.16
CA PHE A 170 -10.25 4.84 -10.41
C PHE A 170 -11.64 5.44 -10.60
N GLN A 171 -12.63 5.09 -9.76
CA GLN A 171 -13.92 5.78 -9.73
C GLN A 171 -13.80 7.20 -9.16
N PHE A 172 -12.84 7.41 -8.24
CA PHE A 172 -12.65 8.68 -7.56
C PHE A 172 -11.45 9.48 -8.09
N PHE A 173 -10.43 8.79 -8.60
CA PHE A 173 -9.16 9.41 -8.97
C PHE A 173 -8.78 9.08 -10.42
N PRO A 174 -8.46 10.10 -11.25
CA PRO A 174 -7.98 9.89 -12.60
C PRO A 174 -6.61 9.17 -12.62
N ARG A 175 -6.29 8.56 -13.76
CA ARG A 175 -5.10 7.72 -13.93
C ARG A 175 -3.79 8.45 -13.67
N ASP A 176 -3.70 9.72 -13.99
CA ASP A 176 -2.52 10.57 -13.79
C ASP A 176 -2.26 10.90 -12.31
N GLN A 177 -3.24 10.69 -11.42
CA GLN A 177 -3.06 10.79 -9.97
C GLN A 177 -2.66 9.46 -9.31
N VAL A 178 -2.65 8.33 -10.03
CA VAL A 178 -2.39 7.01 -9.45
C VAL A 178 -1.20 6.34 -10.14
N LYS A 179 -0.10 6.20 -9.42
CA LYS A 179 1.06 5.46 -9.89
C LYS A 179 1.08 4.07 -9.29
N VAL A 180 0.86 3.07 -10.15
CA VAL A 180 0.98 1.65 -9.78
C VAL A 180 2.36 1.15 -10.19
N VAL A 181 3.02 0.41 -9.31
CA VAL A 181 4.38 -0.14 -9.51
C VAL A 181 4.35 -1.64 -9.23
N LYS A 182 4.91 -2.43 -10.13
CA LYS A 182 5.09 -3.86 -9.94
C LYS A 182 6.24 -4.10 -8.95
N PHE A 183 5.99 -4.88 -7.91
CA PHE A 183 6.99 -5.14 -6.85
C PHE A 183 8.24 -5.82 -7.40
N GLU A 184 8.08 -6.73 -8.34
CA GLU A 184 9.16 -7.45 -9.00
C GLU A 184 10.10 -6.49 -9.74
N ASP A 185 9.54 -5.48 -10.44
CA ASP A 185 10.32 -4.41 -11.08
C ASP A 185 10.96 -3.49 -10.05
N PHE A 186 10.23 -3.13 -8.99
CA PHE A 186 10.78 -2.34 -7.90
C PHE A 186 11.98 -3.04 -7.25
N LYS A 187 11.94 -4.36 -7.09
CA LYS A 187 13.05 -5.15 -6.58
C LYS A 187 14.23 -5.23 -7.57
N LYS A 188 13.95 -5.49 -8.84
CA LYS A 188 14.98 -5.66 -9.89
C LYS A 188 15.61 -4.33 -10.34
N LYS A 189 14.82 -3.27 -10.45
CA LYS A 189 15.19 -1.97 -11.04
C LYS A 189 14.97 -0.82 -10.05
N GLN A 190 15.30 -1.03 -8.77
CA GLN A 190 14.95 -0.14 -7.65
C GLN A 190 15.26 1.34 -7.92
N ARG A 191 16.48 1.65 -8.40
CA ARG A 191 16.89 3.04 -8.68
C ARG A 191 15.99 3.70 -9.73
N GLN A 192 15.68 2.99 -10.80
CA GLN A 192 14.84 3.48 -11.90
C GLN A 192 13.40 3.70 -11.40
N MET A 193 12.85 2.74 -10.65
CA MET A 193 11.51 2.84 -10.10
C MET A 193 11.39 3.99 -9.10
N LEU A 194 12.35 4.18 -8.22
CA LEU A 194 12.39 5.32 -7.30
C LEU A 194 12.47 6.65 -8.05
N ALA A 195 13.29 6.76 -9.09
CA ALA A 195 13.36 7.97 -9.92
C ALA A 195 11.99 8.28 -10.56
N SER A 196 11.32 7.28 -11.08
CA SER A 196 9.97 7.40 -11.65
C SER A 196 8.92 7.80 -10.60
N ILE A 197 9.01 7.27 -9.38
CA ILE A 197 8.11 7.62 -8.26
C ILE A 197 8.34 9.08 -7.84
N PHE A 198 9.59 9.51 -7.65
CA PHE A 198 9.87 10.89 -7.29
C PHE A 198 9.45 11.87 -8.38
N SER A 199 9.68 11.54 -9.66
CA SER A 199 9.21 12.36 -10.80
C SER A 199 7.68 12.47 -10.79
N PHE A 200 6.95 11.39 -10.55
CA PHE A 200 5.50 11.39 -10.41
C PHE A 200 5.03 12.31 -9.27
N LEU A 201 5.75 12.35 -8.16
CA LEU A 201 5.48 13.26 -7.05
C LEU A 201 5.91 14.70 -7.33
N GLY A 202 6.52 15.00 -8.48
CA GLY A 202 7.04 16.33 -8.84
C GLY A 202 8.39 16.65 -8.19
N LEU A 203 9.13 15.65 -7.78
CA LEU A 203 10.40 15.78 -7.07
C LEU A 203 11.58 15.28 -7.93
N LYS A 204 12.77 15.84 -7.67
CA LYS A 204 14.01 15.34 -8.28
C LYS A 204 14.41 14.00 -7.65
N PRO A 205 14.93 13.03 -8.43
CA PRO A 205 15.41 11.78 -7.87
C PRO A 205 16.53 11.97 -6.83
N LEU A 206 16.61 11.06 -5.86
CA LEU A 206 17.72 11.00 -4.93
C LEU A 206 19.03 10.70 -5.67
N ARG A 207 20.09 11.43 -5.36
CA ARG A 207 21.42 11.24 -5.98
C ARG A 207 22.03 9.89 -5.67
N SER A 208 21.82 9.39 -4.46
CA SER A 208 22.33 8.10 -4.00
C SER A 208 21.24 7.35 -3.27
N VAL A 209 21.05 6.10 -3.64
CA VAL A 209 20.11 5.17 -3.02
C VAL A 209 20.91 3.94 -2.62
N ARG A 210 21.10 3.73 -1.32
CA ARG A 210 21.63 2.45 -0.81
C ARG A 210 20.45 1.49 -0.68
N SER A 211 20.48 0.42 -1.46
CA SER A 211 19.54 -0.69 -1.30
C SER A 211 19.69 -1.27 0.11
N LYS A 212 18.58 -1.50 0.77
CA LYS A 212 18.54 -2.22 2.04
C LYS A 212 17.25 -3.02 2.09
N ASP A 213 17.38 -4.32 2.13
CA ASP A 213 16.25 -5.20 2.40
C ASP A 213 15.75 -4.94 3.82
N ARG A 214 14.44 -4.72 3.95
CA ARG A 214 13.79 -4.41 5.23
C ARG A 214 12.57 -5.29 5.44
N ASN A 215 12.31 -5.65 6.70
CA ASN A 215 11.18 -6.45 7.13
C ASN A 215 11.09 -7.82 6.43
N ILE A 216 12.22 -8.49 6.27
CA ILE A 216 12.24 -9.89 5.88
C ILE A 216 11.82 -10.69 7.10
N VAL A 217 10.58 -11.17 7.09
CA VAL A 217 10.12 -12.19 8.04
C VAL A 217 10.60 -13.53 7.52
N PRO A 218 11.37 -14.30 8.29
CA PRO A 218 11.77 -15.64 7.87
C PRO A 218 10.53 -16.47 7.52
N TYR A 219 10.60 -17.22 6.44
CA TYR A 219 9.53 -18.15 6.11
C TYR A 219 9.72 -19.44 6.89
N GLU A 220 8.64 -19.91 7.53
CA GLU A 220 8.62 -21.21 8.21
C GLU A 220 8.90 -22.34 7.23
N ARG A 221 8.36 -22.23 6.01
CA ARG A 221 8.57 -23.14 4.90
C ARG A 221 8.40 -22.45 3.54
N ALA A 222 8.81 -23.11 2.48
CA ALA A 222 8.45 -22.67 1.13
C ALA A 222 6.98 -23.04 0.82
N MET A 223 6.37 -22.26 -0.05
CA MET A 223 5.07 -22.59 -0.65
C MET A 223 5.26 -23.73 -1.64
N ASN A 224 4.44 -24.79 -1.55
CA ASN A 224 4.50 -25.91 -2.48
C ASN A 224 3.78 -25.61 -3.80
N TRP A 225 3.92 -26.51 -4.77
CA TRP A 225 3.36 -26.34 -6.11
C TRP A 225 1.82 -26.34 -6.13
N GLU A 226 1.20 -27.23 -5.36
CA GLU A 226 -0.26 -27.35 -5.28
C GLU A 226 -0.87 -26.05 -4.71
N GLU A 227 -0.26 -25.48 -3.69
CA GLU A 227 -0.66 -24.21 -3.10
C GLU A 227 -0.58 -23.07 -4.12
N LYS A 228 0.49 -23.03 -4.91
CA LYS A 228 0.67 -22.03 -5.97
C LYS A 228 -0.41 -22.13 -7.03
N VAL A 229 -0.64 -23.33 -7.56
CA VAL A 229 -1.65 -23.57 -8.60
C VAL A 229 -3.05 -23.26 -8.08
N PHE A 230 -3.37 -23.72 -6.88
CA PHE A 230 -4.67 -23.48 -6.24
C PHE A 230 -4.97 -21.98 -6.11
N LEU A 231 -4.02 -21.20 -5.66
CA LEU A 231 -4.19 -19.76 -5.50
C LEU A 231 -4.18 -19.03 -6.85
N TYR A 232 -3.29 -19.41 -7.75
CA TYR A 232 -3.25 -18.80 -9.07
C TYR A 232 -4.60 -18.93 -9.78
N ASN A 233 -5.22 -20.10 -9.75
CA ASN A 233 -6.53 -20.31 -10.35
C ASN A 233 -7.61 -19.38 -9.75
N ARG A 234 -7.51 -19.03 -8.47
CA ARG A 234 -8.41 -18.07 -7.84
C ARG A 234 -8.17 -16.63 -8.30
N PHE A 235 -6.94 -16.28 -8.63
CA PHE A 235 -6.57 -14.94 -9.04
C PHE A 235 -6.54 -14.73 -10.56
N ALA A 236 -6.60 -15.78 -11.36
CA ALA A 236 -6.36 -15.72 -12.81
C ALA A 236 -7.21 -14.65 -13.52
N GLU A 237 -8.51 -14.59 -13.23
CA GLU A 237 -9.40 -13.59 -13.82
C GLU A 237 -9.08 -12.16 -13.35
N ASP A 238 -8.71 -11.98 -12.07
CA ASP A 238 -8.37 -10.68 -11.53
C ASP A 238 -7.00 -10.22 -12.04
N ILE A 239 -6.04 -11.12 -12.19
CA ILE A 239 -4.75 -10.85 -12.85
C ILE A 239 -4.97 -10.35 -14.28
N ALA A 240 -5.83 -11.01 -15.07
CA ALA A 240 -6.17 -10.55 -16.41
C ALA A 240 -6.81 -9.14 -16.42
N LYS A 241 -7.63 -8.81 -15.41
CA LYS A 241 -8.15 -7.44 -15.24
C LYS A 241 -7.03 -6.44 -14.95
N VAL A 242 -6.07 -6.79 -14.09
CA VAL A 242 -4.90 -5.95 -13.78
C VAL A 242 -4.06 -5.71 -15.03
N GLU A 243 -3.76 -6.77 -15.80
CA GLU A 243 -3.04 -6.69 -17.08
C GLU A 243 -3.72 -5.69 -18.03
N LYS A 244 -5.03 -5.83 -18.23
CA LYS A 244 -5.83 -4.95 -19.09
C LYS A 244 -5.85 -3.50 -18.58
N MET A 245 -6.00 -3.31 -17.26
CA MET A 245 -6.07 -1.98 -16.66
C MET A 245 -4.76 -1.21 -16.73
N LEU A 246 -3.64 -1.91 -16.56
CA LEU A 246 -2.32 -1.29 -16.40
C LEU A 246 -1.43 -1.41 -17.63
N GLY A 247 -1.82 -2.21 -18.62
CA GLY A 247 -0.99 -2.56 -19.77
C GLY A 247 0.24 -3.40 -19.37
N TRP A 248 0.10 -4.22 -18.33
CA TRP A 248 1.20 -5.05 -17.83
C TRP A 248 1.21 -6.43 -18.47
N ASP A 249 2.40 -7.02 -18.52
CA ASP A 249 2.60 -8.46 -18.64
C ASP A 249 2.82 -9.03 -17.21
N CYS A 250 1.91 -9.90 -16.77
CA CYS A 250 1.98 -10.60 -15.50
C CYS A 250 2.28 -12.11 -15.70
N SER A 251 2.92 -12.49 -16.80
CA SER A 251 3.33 -13.88 -17.06
C SER A 251 4.24 -14.45 -15.95
N ASP A 252 5.04 -13.61 -15.31
CA ASP A 252 5.87 -13.94 -14.15
C ASP A 252 5.08 -14.14 -12.84
N TRP A 253 3.76 -13.95 -12.85
CA TRP A 253 2.86 -14.27 -11.74
C TRP A 253 2.24 -15.66 -11.86
N LYS A 254 2.45 -16.35 -13.00
CA LYS A 254 2.02 -17.73 -13.21
C LYS A 254 2.90 -18.69 -12.41
N PRO A 255 2.38 -19.86 -12.01
CA PRO A 255 3.17 -20.92 -11.38
C PRO A 255 4.31 -21.41 -12.24
#